data_4d73c295c1a14d8587f2d2a9999b7088
#
_entry.id   4d73c295c1a14d8587f2d2a9999b7088
#
_cell.length_a   1.000
_cell.length_b   1.000
_cell.length_c   1.000
_cell.angle_alpha   90.00
_cell.angle_beta   90.00
_cell.angle_gamma   90.00
#
_symmetry.space_group_name_H-M   'P 1'
#
loop_
_entity.id
_entity.type
_entity.pdbx_description
1 polymer ?
#
loop_
_entity_poly.entity_id
_entity_poly.type
_entity_poly.pdbx_seq_one_letter_code
_entity_poly.pdbx_strand_id
1 'polypeptide(L)'
;MDAAIKKIPYGMTDFERIILENYYYVDKTQYIAKVEKVTSFFFFVRPRRFGKSLFLNMLGLYYDINQKDKFEKIFGNLYIGKHPTPDRNKYLVLTLNFSSVAANMDRLEETFNTYCKIVMDGFAERNAHLLGKEAVEKLHELKTGDALLGSLCQSAQNKGQKIYLILDEYDNFANNILVDYGNKRYRSITHGSGFFRSFLKVVKDYSSSVIERIFLTGVSPVTMDDLTSGFNIADNYSSSPIFNNMMGFNEQEVRTLIDYYKSYRELPHTTDELITIMKPWYDNYCFAMKALKEPVSYTHLRAHETGRNL
;
A
#
# COMPACT_ATOMS: atom_id res chain seq x y z
N MET A 1 -10.50 -34.36 12.04
CA MET A 1 -10.81 -33.02 12.55
C MET A 1 -11.28 -32.21 11.37
N ASP A 2 -12.57 -31.86 11.35
CA ASP A 2 -13.11 -30.99 10.29
C ASP A 2 -12.39 -29.67 10.35
N ALA A 3 -11.67 -29.31 9.29
CA ALA A 3 -11.00 -28.02 9.20
C ALA A 3 -12.08 -26.92 9.26
N ALA A 4 -11.98 -26.05 10.24
CA ALA A 4 -12.95 -24.95 10.40
C ALA A 4 -12.99 -24.12 9.11
N ILE A 5 -14.22 -23.81 8.64
CA ILE A 5 -14.42 -23.00 7.43
C ILE A 5 -13.73 -21.65 7.62
N LYS A 6 -12.91 -21.27 6.66
CA LYS A 6 -12.22 -19.97 6.67
C LYS A 6 -13.23 -18.84 6.56
N LYS A 7 -13.09 -17.82 7.39
CA LYS A 7 -13.91 -16.61 7.32
C LYS A 7 -13.41 -15.69 6.22
N ILE A 8 -14.30 -14.94 5.58
CA ILE A 8 -13.92 -13.87 4.65
C ILE A 8 -13.39 -12.68 5.47
N PRO A 9 -12.21 -12.12 5.14
CA PRO A 9 -11.61 -11.00 5.90
C PRO A 9 -12.29 -9.67 5.57
N TYR A 10 -13.53 -9.50 6.04
CA TYR A 10 -14.31 -8.30 5.76
C TYR A 10 -13.69 -7.06 6.44
N GLY A 11 -13.39 -6.02 5.65
CA GLY A 11 -12.84 -4.76 6.16
C GLY A 11 -11.41 -4.83 6.70
N MET A 12 -10.75 -5.98 6.65
CA MET A 12 -9.43 -6.18 7.24
C MET A 12 -8.31 -5.78 6.27
N THR A 13 -7.37 -5.00 6.79
CA THR A 13 -6.12 -4.64 6.11
C THR A 13 -4.89 -5.17 6.83
N ASP A 14 -5.08 -5.78 7.99
CA ASP A 14 -4.03 -6.41 8.79
C ASP A 14 -3.73 -7.81 8.23
N PHE A 15 -2.63 -7.91 7.47
CA PHE A 15 -2.21 -9.14 6.81
C PHE A 15 -1.77 -10.22 7.81
N GLU A 16 -1.05 -9.85 8.87
CA GLU A 16 -0.63 -10.78 9.92
C GLU A 16 -1.84 -11.47 10.53
N ARG A 17 -2.85 -10.70 10.88
CA ARG A 17 -4.09 -11.20 11.44
C ARG A 17 -4.86 -12.12 10.48
N ILE A 18 -4.95 -11.74 9.19
CA ILE A 18 -5.61 -12.56 8.15
C ILE A 18 -4.98 -13.96 8.10
N ILE A 19 -3.66 -14.04 8.13
CA ILE A 19 -2.94 -15.31 8.05
C ILE A 19 -3.05 -16.11 9.36
N LEU A 20 -2.76 -15.48 10.50
CA LEU A 20 -2.70 -16.15 11.79
C LEU A 20 -4.08 -16.63 12.29
N GLU A 21 -5.14 -15.90 12.00
CA GLU A 21 -6.52 -16.29 12.33
C GLU A 21 -7.17 -17.15 11.22
N ASN A 22 -6.39 -17.58 10.22
CA ASN A 22 -6.79 -18.49 9.15
C ASN A 22 -8.02 -18.00 8.36
N TYR A 23 -8.05 -16.70 8.00
CA TYR A 23 -9.05 -16.18 7.06
C TYR A 23 -8.79 -16.68 5.63
N TYR A 24 -9.80 -16.60 4.78
CA TYR A 24 -9.63 -16.89 3.36
C TYR A 24 -8.79 -15.80 2.71
N TYR A 25 -7.64 -16.17 2.16
CA TYR A 25 -6.72 -15.26 1.48
C TYR A 25 -6.35 -15.81 0.11
N VAL A 26 -6.47 -14.97 -0.93
CA VAL A 26 -5.95 -15.27 -2.26
C VAL A 26 -4.50 -14.81 -2.31
N ASP A 27 -3.60 -15.77 -2.49
CA ASP A 27 -2.16 -15.50 -2.40
C ASP A 27 -1.67 -14.59 -3.54
N LYS A 28 -1.33 -13.36 -3.20
CA LYS A 28 -0.73 -12.36 -4.09
C LYS A 28 0.77 -12.15 -3.81
N THR A 29 1.36 -12.92 -2.91
CA THR A 29 2.75 -12.72 -2.47
C THR A 29 3.78 -12.93 -3.58
N GLN A 30 3.44 -13.65 -4.64
CA GLN A 30 4.28 -13.77 -5.85
C GLN A 30 4.64 -12.42 -6.49
N TYR A 31 3.80 -11.39 -6.27
CA TYR A 31 4.05 -10.06 -6.82
C TYR A 31 5.17 -9.31 -6.10
N ILE A 32 5.55 -9.71 -4.88
CA ILE A 32 6.72 -9.17 -4.17
C ILE A 32 7.97 -9.30 -5.05
N ALA A 33 8.29 -10.52 -5.47
CA ALA A 33 9.45 -10.78 -6.32
C ALA A 33 9.36 -10.10 -7.70
N LYS A 34 8.14 -9.92 -8.24
CA LYS A 34 7.95 -9.20 -9.51
C LYS A 34 8.22 -7.71 -9.38
N VAL A 35 7.74 -7.09 -8.27
CA VAL A 35 8.01 -5.67 -7.96
C VAL A 35 9.51 -5.45 -7.80
N GLU A 36 10.20 -6.29 -7.05
CA GLU A 36 11.66 -6.20 -6.85
C GLU A 36 12.46 -6.20 -8.15
N LYS A 37 12.00 -7.00 -9.13
CA LYS A 37 12.72 -7.19 -10.41
C LYS A 37 12.60 -6.02 -11.37
N VAL A 38 11.54 -5.22 -11.29
CA VAL A 38 11.28 -4.20 -12.30
C VAL A 38 11.84 -2.83 -11.93
N THR A 39 11.76 -2.45 -10.66
CA THR A 39 12.28 -1.16 -10.21
C THR A 39 12.45 -1.10 -8.69
N SER A 40 13.29 -0.19 -8.22
CA SER A 40 13.39 0.17 -6.81
C SER A 40 12.31 1.17 -6.38
N PHE A 41 11.77 1.96 -7.31
CA PHE A 41 10.80 3.02 -7.03
C PHE A 41 9.53 2.79 -7.81
N PHE A 42 8.60 2.07 -7.18
CA PHE A 42 7.40 1.53 -7.80
C PHE A 42 6.19 2.44 -7.53
N PHE A 43 5.56 2.91 -8.61
CA PHE A 43 4.32 3.65 -8.55
C PHE A 43 3.17 2.82 -9.11
N PHE A 44 2.05 2.74 -8.37
CA PHE A 44 0.93 1.91 -8.74
C PHE A 44 -0.39 2.43 -8.19
N VAL A 45 -1.31 2.81 -9.05
CA VAL A 45 -2.65 3.25 -8.65
C VAL A 45 -3.72 2.21 -8.97
N ARG A 46 -4.70 2.12 -8.07
CA ARG A 46 -5.91 1.31 -8.24
C ARG A 46 -7.09 2.02 -7.58
N PRO A 47 -8.31 1.82 -8.06
CA PRO A 47 -9.49 2.36 -7.41
C PRO A 47 -9.57 1.98 -5.93
N ARG A 48 -10.41 2.68 -5.18
CA ARG A 48 -10.67 2.33 -3.78
C ARG A 48 -11.18 0.88 -3.67
N ARG A 49 -10.87 0.21 -2.57
CA ARG A 49 -11.30 -1.16 -2.23
C ARG A 49 -10.66 -2.29 -3.07
N PHE A 50 -9.63 -2.02 -3.85
CA PHE A 50 -8.86 -3.02 -4.58
C PHE A 50 -7.81 -3.77 -3.72
N GLY A 51 -7.77 -3.53 -2.41
CA GLY A 51 -6.83 -4.21 -1.51
C GLY A 51 -5.44 -3.56 -1.43
N LYS A 52 -5.30 -2.28 -1.86
CA LYS A 52 -4.02 -1.54 -1.77
C LYS A 52 -3.40 -1.62 -0.38
N SER A 53 -4.11 -1.17 0.65
CA SER A 53 -3.59 -1.11 2.02
C SER A 53 -3.26 -2.49 2.60
N LEU A 54 -4.01 -3.55 2.21
CA LEU A 54 -3.67 -4.91 2.57
C LEU A 54 -2.35 -5.35 1.92
N PHE A 55 -2.16 -5.05 0.65
CA PHE A 55 -0.94 -5.36 -0.07
C PHE A 55 0.26 -4.61 0.52
N LEU A 56 0.09 -3.34 0.87
CA LEU A 56 1.14 -2.54 1.52
C LEU A 56 1.49 -3.05 2.92
N ASN A 57 0.49 -3.48 3.70
CA ASN A 57 0.74 -4.10 5.00
C ASN A 57 1.53 -5.40 4.85
N MET A 58 1.20 -6.22 3.86
CA MET A 58 1.97 -7.42 3.49
C MET A 58 3.42 -7.08 3.13
N LEU A 59 3.65 -6.05 2.29
CA LEU A 59 5.01 -5.59 1.94
C LEU A 59 5.77 -5.14 3.19
N GLY A 60 5.11 -4.36 4.06
CA GLY A 60 5.72 -3.92 5.32
C GLY A 60 6.20 -5.09 6.16
N LEU A 61 5.37 -6.10 6.37
CA LEU A 61 5.74 -7.30 7.14
C LEU A 61 6.86 -8.11 6.47
N TYR A 62 6.88 -8.17 5.13
CA TYR A 62 7.87 -8.93 4.39
C TYR A 62 9.27 -8.30 4.46
N TYR A 63 9.34 -6.97 4.33
CA TYR A 63 10.61 -6.25 4.21
C TYR A 63 11.18 -5.77 5.54
N ASP A 64 10.34 -5.58 6.58
CA ASP A 64 10.78 -5.03 7.85
C ASP A 64 11.74 -5.98 8.57
N ILE A 65 12.93 -5.47 8.87
CA ILE A 65 13.99 -6.18 9.59
C ILE A 65 13.52 -6.66 10.97
N ASN A 66 12.59 -5.95 11.60
CA ASN A 66 12.01 -6.29 12.90
C ASN A 66 10.98 -7.45 12.86
N GLN A 67 10.59 -7.90 11.66
CA GLN A 67 9.63 -8.99 11.49
C GLN A 67 10.28 -10.34 11.18
N LYS A 68 11.59 -10.43 11.27
CA LYS A 68 12.36 -11.64 10.91
C LYS A 68 11.89 -12.90 11.64
N ASP A 69 11.61 -12.78 12.93
CA ASP A 69 11.21 -13.91 13.76
C ASP A 69 9.78 -14.41 13.47
N LYS A 70 8.96 -13.56 12.84
CA LYS A 70 7.59 -13.90 12.46
C LYS A 70 7.46 -14.43 11.04
N PHE A 71 8.52 -14.35 10.24
CA PHE A 71 8.49 -14.63 8.82
C PHE A 71 7.85 -15.99 8.51
N GLU A 72 8.31 -17.04 9.14
CA GLU A 72 7.82 -18.40 8.87
C GLU A 72 6.33 -18.57 9.21
N LYS A 73 5.88 -17.94 10.30
CA LYS A 73 4.49 -18.00 10.73
C LYS A 73 3.54 -17.27 9.75
N ILE A 74 4.00 -16.14 9.17
CA ILE A 74 3.18 -15.30 8.31
C ILE A 74 3.27 -15.76 6.86
N PHE A 75 4.45 -16.07 6.36
CA PHE A 75 4.70 -16.30 4.94
C PHE A 75 5.00 -17.76 4.58
N GLY A 76 5.37 -18.63 5.52
CA GLY A 76 5.88 -19.97 5.24
C GLY A 76 5.00 -20.83 4.33
N ASN A 77 3.68 -20.71 4.44
CA ASN A 77 2.72 -21.44 3.59
C ASN A 77 2.39 -20.75 2.26
N LEU A 78 2.86 -19.51 2.05
CA LEU A 78 2.56 -18.70 0.87
C LEU A 78 3.66 -18.86 -0.19
N TYR A 79 3.38 -18.38 -1.40
CA TYR A 79 4.34 -18.45 -2.51
C TYR A 79 5.69 -17.84 -2.13
N ILE A 80 5.70 -16.63 -1.56
CA ILE A 80 6.94 -15.92 -1.23
C ILE A 80 7.70 -16.56 -0.06
N GLY A 81 7.01 -17.29 0.82
CA GLY A 81 7.66 -18.06 1.88
C GLY A 81 8.47 -19.23 1.33
N LYS A 82 7.95 -19.87 0.27
CA LYS A 82 8.63 -20.95 -0.46
C LYS A 82 9.71 -20.45 -1.43
N HIS A 83 9.60 -19.20 -1.88
CA HIS A 83 10.51 -18.57 -2.84
C HIS A 83 10.93 -17.17 -2.34
N PRO A 84 11.60 -17.08 -1.18
CA PRO A 84 11.97 -15.78 -0.61
C PRO A 84 13.01 -15.08 -1.47
N THR A 85 12.96 -13.75 -1.46
CA THR A 85 13.93 -12.91 -2.15
C THR A 85 15.08 -12.50 -1.23
N PRO A 86 16.23 -12.02 -1.78
CA PRO A 86 17.34 -11.52 -0.98
C PRO A 86 16.98 -10.30 -0.12
N ASP A 87 15.95 -9.55 -0.48
CA ASP A 87 15.55 -8.33 0.23
C ASP A 87 14.59 -8.58 1.41
N ARG A 88 14.25 -9.85 1.68
CA ARG A 88 13.44 -10.25 2.84
C ARG A 88 14.04 -9.77 4.15
N ASN A 89 13.22 -9.08 4.97
CA ASN A 89 13.60 -8.58 6.31
C ASN A 89 14.92 -7.80 6.33
N LYS A 90 15.11 -6.92 5.34
CA LYS A 90 16.37 -6.19 5.13
C LYS A 90 16.26 -4.71 5.49
N TYR A 91 15.06 -4.14 5.53
CA TYR A 91 14.85 -2.71 5.61
C TYR A 91 14.22 -2.25 6.90
N LEU A 92 14.46 -0.99 7.25
CA LEU A 92 13.57 -0.24 8.13
C LEU A 92 12.38 0.22 7.30
N VAL A 93 11.16 -0.27 7.59
CA VAL A 93 9.99 0.05 6.79
C VAL A 93 9.26 1.25 7.40
N LEU A 94 9.27 2.39 6.67
CA LEU A 94 8.51 3.58 7.00
C LEU A 94 7.26 3.65 6.12
N THR A 95 6.08 3.54 6.74
CA THR A 95 4.80 3.66 6.04
C THR A 95 4.09 4.94 6.42
N LEU A 96 3.74 5.75 5.42
CA LEU A 96 2.93 6.95 5.54
C LEU A 96 1.63 6.76 4.75
N ASN A 97 0.48 6.91 5.42
CA ASN A 97 -0.84 6.86 4.80
C ASN A 97 -1.50 8.24 4.90
N PHE A 98 -1.53 8.97 3.81
CA PHE A 98 -2.03 10.34 3.79
C PHE A 98 -3.55 10.47 3.79
N SER A 99 -4.31 9.36 3.90
CA SER A 99 -5.76 9.44 4.12
C SER A 99 -6.12 10.11 5.45
N SER A 100 -5.19 10.10 6.42
CA SER A 100 -5.35 10.74 7.73
C SER A 100 -5.11 12.25 7.73
N VAL A 101 -4.59 12.81 6.64
CA VAL A 101 -4.35 14.25 6.51
C VAL A 101 -5.64 14.94 6.12
N ALA A 102 -6.15 15.82 6.98
CA ALA A 102 -7.39 16.55 6.72
C ALA A 102 -7.23 17.52 5.53
N ALA A 103 -8.22 17.54 4.65
CA ALA A 103 -8.23 18.43 3.47
C ALA A 103 -8.61 19.88 3.75
N ASN A 104 -8.71 20.31 5.02
CA ASN A 104 -8.97 21.70 5.34
C ASN A 104 -7.74 22.55 5.02
N MET A 105 -7.87 23.44 4.04
CA MET A 105 -6.77 24.26 3.51
C MET A 105 -6.06 25.11 4.56
N ASP A 106 -6.82 25.68 5.50
CA ASP A 106 -6.25 26.62 6.49
C ASP A 106 -5.34 25.90 7.50
N ARG A 107 -5.51 24.56 7.64
CA ARG A 107 -4.76 23.74 8.56
C ARG A 107 -4.03 22.57 7.92
N LEU A 108 -3.99 22.52 6.59
CA LEU A 108 -3.48 21.36 5.86
C LEU A 108 -2.01 21.09 6.17
N GLU A 109 -1.16 22.12 6.09
CA GLU A 109 0.27 21.99 6.38
C GLU A 109 0.51 21.60 7.84
N GLU A 110 -0.21 22.21 8.76
CA GLU A 110 -0.17 21.86 10.19
C GLU A 110 -0.56 20.39 10.41
N THR A 111 -1.67 19.96 9.79
CA THR A 111 -2.17 18.59 9.92
C THR A 111 -1.19 17.59 9.30
N PHE A 112 -0.62 17.91 8.13
CA PHE A 112 0.41 17.09 7.49
C PHE A 112 1.64 16.95 8.37
N ASN A 113 2.16 18.05 8.90
CA ASN A 113 3.34 18.06 9.75
C ASN A 113 3.10 17.29 11.06
N THR A 114 1.92 17.48 11.66
CA THR A 114 1.52 16.73 12.88
C THR A 114 1.44 15.24 12.62
N TYR A 115 0.83 14.84 11.49
CA TYR A 115 0.76 13.45 11.07
C TYR A 115 2.16 12.84 10.85
N CYS A 116 3.02 13.55 10.11
CA CYS A 116 4.39 13.14 9.88
C CYS A 116 5.16 12.97 11.20
N LYS A 117 4.98 13.90 12.13
CA LYS A 117 5.59 13.85 13.48
C LYS A 117 5.21 12.57 14.21
N ILE A 118 3.91 12.28 14.32
CA ILE A 118 3.41 11.10 15.04
C ILE A 118 3.98 9.80 14.44
N VAL A 119 3.93 9.68 13.11
CA VAL A 119 4.39 8.46 12.44
C VAL A 119 5.90 8.28 12.54
N MET A 120 6.66 9.37 12.37
CA MET A 120 8.12 9.31 12.37
C MET A 120 8.72 9.18 13.77
N ASP A 121 8.09 9.77 14.80
CA ASP A 121 8.47 9.51 16.21
C ASP A 121 8.27 8.02 16.54
N GLY A 122 7.10 7.47 16.25
CA GLY A 122 6.84 6.04 16.45
C GLY A 122 7.76 5.11 15.63
N PHE A 123 8.16 5.52 14.42
CA PHE A 123 9.15 4.79 13.64
C PHE A 123 10.54 4.83 14.31
N ALA A 124 10.99 6.00 14.77
CA ALA A 124 12.28 6.15 15.44
C ALA A 124 12.34 5.37 16.74
N GLU A 125 11.28 5.43 17.55
CA GLU A 125 11.17 4.67 18.81
C GLU A 125 11.26 3.15 18.57
N ARG A 126 10.49 2.60 17.62
CA ARG A 126 10.54 1.18 17.26
C ARG A 126 11.91 0.72 16.79
N ASN A 127 12.64 1.61 16.14
CA ASN A 127 13.94 1.33 15.54
C ASN A 127 15.12 1.92 16.31
N ALA A 128 14.91 2.39 17.57
CA ALA A 128 15.95 3.03 18.37
C ALA A 128 17.18 2.13 18.60
N HIS A 129 17.00 0.81 18.62
CA HIS A 129 18.07 -0.17 18.73
C HIS A 129 18.99 -0.23 17.50
N LEU A 130 18.50 0.18 16.32
CA LEU A 130 19.24 0.24 15.06
C LEU A 130 19.69 1.66 14.70
N LEU A 131 18.86 2.67 15.01
CA LEU A 131 19.13 4.08 14.69
C LEU A 131 19.91 4.82 15.77
N GLY A 132 19.91 4.30 17.00
CA GLY A 132 20.44 4.99 18.20
C GLY A 132 19.39 5.90 18.86
N LYS A 133 19.50 6.07 20.19
CA LYS A 133 18.59 6.93 20.97
C LYS A 133 18.64 8.40 20.54
N GLU A 134 19.79 8.86 20.09
CA GLU A 134 19.98 10.21 19.56
C GLU A 134 19.06 10.52 18.35
N ALA A 135 18.68 9.52 17.58
CA ALA A 135 17.74 9.68 16.47
C ALA A 135 16.36 10.10 16.97
N VAL A 136 15.90 9.52 18.11
CA VAL A 136 14.63 9.87 18.74
C VAL A 136 14.69 11.29 19.31
N GLU A 137 15.76 11.62 20.04
CA GLU A 137 15.93 12.93 20.68
C GLU A 137 15.94 14.07 19.65
N LYS A 138 16.63 13.89 18.51
CA LYS A 138 16.69 14.90 17.43
C LYS A 138 15.32 15.21 16.83
N LEU A 139 14.42 14.24 16.78
CA LEU A 139 13.07 14.47 16.22
C LEU A 139 12.21 15.36 17.11
N HIS A 140 12.45 15.41 18.42
CA HIS A 140 11.63 16.23 19.34
C HIS A 140 11.62 17.72 18.99
N GLU A 141 12.72 18.24 18.47
CA GLU A 141 12.85 19.66 18.12
C GLU A 141 12.29 20.01 16.74
N LEU A 142 12.08 19.00 15.88
CA LEU A 142 11.65 19.19 14.50
C LEU A 142 10.13 19.22 14.39
N LYS A 143 9.62 20.12 13.53
CA LYS A 143 8.19 20.39 13.38
C LYS A 143 7.63 20.12 11.98
N THR A 144 8.47 20.05 10.96
CA THR A 144 8.03 19.88 9.57
C THR A 144 8.35 18.49 9.04
N GLY A 145 7.46 17.95 8.19
CA GLY A 145 7.56 16.60 7.67
C GLY A 145 8.85 16.34 6.90
N ASP A 146 9.32 17.32 6.15
CA ASP A 146 10.58 17.25 5.40
C ASP A 146 11.80 17.21 6.34
N ALA A 147 11.84 18.05 7.37
CA ALA A 147 12.92 18.05 8.36
C ALA A 147 12.96 16.75 9.17
N LEU A 148 11.80 16.23 9.57
CA LEU A 148 11.66 14.96 10.28
C LEU A 148 12.20 13.80 9.42
N LEU A 149 11.78 13.71 8.16
CA LEU A 149 12.24 12.69 7.23
C LEU A 149 13.76 12.80 6.98
N GLY A 150 14.25 14.01 6.76
CA GLY A 150 15.68 14.26 6.57
C GLY A 150 16.53 13.80 7.76
N SER A 151 16.09 14.09 9.00
CA SER A 151 16.75 13.66 10.22
C SER A 151 16.76 12.14 10.38
N LEU A 152 15.64 11.46 10.08
CA LEU A 152 15.57 10.00 10.07
C LEU A 152 16.51 9.37 9.04
N CYS A 153 16.49 9.88 7.82
CA CYS A 153 17.37 9.40 6.76
C CYS A 153 18.86 9.61 7.14
N GLN A 154 19.22 10.76 7.68
CA GLN A 154 20.57 11.02 8.16
C GLN A 154 20.99 10.05 9.28
N SER A 155 20.07 9.75 10.21
CA SER A 155 20.34 8.81 11.30
C SER A 155 20.50 7.38 10.77
N ALA A 156 19.67 6.96 9.82
CA ALA A 156 19.78 5.66 9.14
C ALA A 156 21.09 5.56 8.37
N GLN A 157 21.49 6.60 7.64
CA GLN A 157 22.74 6.66 6.89
C GLN A 157 23.96 6.49 7.80
N ASN A 158 24.00 7.21 8.92
CA ASN A 158 25.10 7.14 9.88
C ASN A 158 25.25 5.74 10.52
N LYS A 159 24.17 4.96 10.54
CA LYS A 159 24.14 3.59 11.08
C LYS A 159 24.19 2.51 9.99
N GLY A 160 24.38 2.89 8.73
CA GLY A 160 24.42 1.96 7.60
C GLY A 160 23.09 1.23 7.34
N GLN A 161 21.96 1.79 7.84
CA GLN A 161 20.64 1.22 7.67
C GLN A 161 20.01 1.71 6.36
N LYS A 162 19.14 0.89 5.78
CA LYS A 162 18.37 1.23 4.57
C LYS A 162 16.88 1.30 4.89
N ILE A 163 16.19 2.21 4.20
CA ILE A 163 14.75 2.45 4.39
C ILE A 163 14.00 1.95 3.16
N TYR A 164 12.91 1.21 3.39
CA TYR A 164 11.84 1.00 2.42
C TYR A 164 10.72 1.97 2.77
N LEU A 165 10.47 2.95 1.89
CA LEU A 165 9.42 3.94 2.08
C LEU A 165 8.14 3.50 1.39
N ILE A 166 7.04 3.41 2.13
CA ILE A 166 5.70 3.11 1.62
C ILE A 166 4.83 4.36 1.78
N LEU A 167 4.32 4.87 0.66
CA LEU A 167 3.41 6.03 0.63
C LEU A 167 2.04 5.58 0.11
N ASP A 168 1.06 5.50 1.02
CA ASP A 168 -0.33 5.15 0.68
C ASP A 168 -1.21 6.40 0.60
N GLU A 169 -2.19 6.39 -0.32
CA GLU A 169 -3.16 7.47 -0.52
C GLU A 169 -2.48 8.85 -0.72
N TYR A 170 -1.34 8.86 -1.44
CA TYR A 170 -0.53 10.07 -1.66
C TYR A 170 -1.30 11.22 -2.29
N ASP A 171 -2.32 10.90 -3.05
CA ASP A 171 -3.16 11.83 -3.80
C ASP A 171 -4.43 12.27 -3.05
N ASN A 172 -4.70 11.70 -1.87
CA ASN A 172 -5.97 11.90 -1.18
C ASN A 172 -6.27 13.37 -0.86
N PHE A 173 -5.35 14.03 -0.13
CA PHE A 173 -5.58 15.43 0.24
C PHE A 173 -5.45 16.37 -0.97
N ALA A 174 -4.56 16.10 -1.91
CA ALA A 174 -4.36 16.90 -3.10
C ALA A 174 -5.58 16.85 -4.04
N ASN A 175 -6.17 15.69 -4.24
CA ASN A 175 -7.42 15.53 -5.01
C ASN A 175 -8.60 16.24 -4.33
N ASN A 176 -8.75 16.14 -3.03
CA ASN A 176 -9.81 16.83 -2.29
C ASN A 176 -9.66 18.36 -2.44
N ILE A 177 -8.43 18.88 -2.37
CA ILE A 177 -8.18 20.30 -2.56
C ILE A 177 -8.46 20.75 -4.00
N LEU A 178 -8.11 19.95 -4.98
CA LEU A 178 -8.44 20.27 -6.39
C LEU A 178 -9.95 20.38 -6.59
N VAL A 179 -10.72 19.49 -5.99
CA VAL A 179 -12.19 19.48 -6.09
C VAL A 179 -12.82 20.62 -5.30
N ASP A 180 -12.39 20.84 -4.05
CA ASP A 180 -13.06 21.78 -3.13
C ASP A 180 -12.61 23.24 -3.31
N TYR A 181 -11.35 23.46 -3.69
CA TYR A 181 -10.72 24.79 -3.71
C TYR A 181 -10.12 25.19 -5.08
N GLY A 182 -10.13 24.28 -6.05
CA GLY A 182 -9.71 24.52 -7.43
C GLY A 182 -8.19 24.56 -7.64
N ASN A 183 -7.80 24.72 -8.91
CA ASN A 183 -6.43 24.52 -9.41
C ASN A 183 -5.38 25.48 -8.77
N LYS A 184 -5.76 26.73 -8.45
CA LYS A 184 -4.82 27.70 -7.87
C LYS A 184 -4.32 27.26 -6.49
N ARG A 185 -5.22 26.75 -5.65
CA ARG A 185 -4.90 26.24 -4.30
C ARG A 185 -4.15 24.92 -4.37
N TYR A 186 -4.55 24.03 -5.26
CA TYR A 186 -3.83 22.80 -5.52
C TYR A 186 -2.35 23.06 -5.89
N ARG A 187 -2.10 24.01 -6.81
CA ARG A 187 -0.74 24.37 -7.20
C ARG A 187 0.10 24.96 -6.06
N SER A 188 -0.50 25.67 -5.11
CA SER A 188 0.26 26.21 -3.97
C SER A 188 0.89 25.13 -3.07
N ILE A 189 0.39 23.90 -3.13
CA ILE A 189 0.87 22.76 -2.33
C ILE A 189 1.84 21.90 -3.11
N THR A 190 1.55 21.72 -4.41
CA THR A 190 2.26 20.80 -5.29
C THR A 190 3.39 21.47 -6.09
N HIS A 191 3.39 22.81 -6.18
CA HIS A 191 4.37 23.57 -6.94
C HIS A 191 5.15 24.57 -6.06
N GLY A 192 6.25 25.08 -6.56
CA GLY A 192 7.05 26.12 -5.90
C GLY A 192 7.64 25.63 -4.56
N SER A 193 7.34 26.35 -3.48
CA SER A 193 7.77 26.06 -2.10
C SER A 193 6.72 25.30 -1.28
N GLY A 194 5.76 24.62 -1.92
CA GLY A 194 4.73 23.87 -1.21
C GLY A 194 5.31 22.78 -0.32
N PHE A 195 4.74 22.60 0.87
CA PHE A 195 5.25 21.67 1.92
C PHE A 195 5.36 20.23 1.41
N PHE A 196 4.39 19.77 0.62
CA PHE A 196 4.39 18.40 0.08
C PHE A 196 5.49 18.20 -0.96
N ARG A 197 5.74 19.21 -1.80
CA ARG A 197 6.87 19.18 -2.73
C ARG A 197 8.20 19.17 -1.98
N SER A 198 8.34 19.95 -0.91
CA SER A 198 9.55 19.95 -0.07
C SER A 198 9.79 18.58 0.55
N PHE A 199 8.73 17.93 1.04
CA PHE A 199 8.78 16.57 1.55
C PHE A 199 9.27 15.57 0.47
N LEU A 200 8.67 15.59 -0.73
CA LEU A 200 9.07 14.70 -1.82
C LEU A 200 10.49 14.98 -2.35
N LYS A 201 10.96 16.23 -2.24
CA LYS A 201 12.35 16.56 -2.55
C LYS A 201 13.32 15.85 -1.61
N VAL A 202 13.02 15.82 -0.31
CA VAL A 202 13.83 15.07 0.67
C VAL A 202 13.82 13.56 0.34
N VAL A 203 12.65 13.00 -0.03
CA VAL A 203 12.58 11.60 -0.50
C VAL A 203 13.52 11.37 -1.67
N LYS A 204 13.52 12.28 -2.66
CA LYS A 204 14.41 12.20 -3.84
C LYS A 204 15.88 12.33 -3.46
N ASP A 205 16.23 13.27 -2.60
CA ASP A 205 17.61 13.52 -2.20
C ASP A 205 18.23 12.28 -1.52
N TYR A 206 17.44 11.56 -0.69
CA TYR A 206 17.89 10.34 -0.02
C TYR A 206 17.68 9.04 -0.80
N SER A 207 17.02 9.08 -1.96
CA SER A 207 16.80 7.89 -2.80
C SER A 207 18.09 7.32 -3.41
N SER A 208 19.15 8.12 -3.50
CA SER A 208 20.46 7.69 -3.95
C SER A 208 21.33 7.04 -2.86
N SER A 209 20.92 7.10 -1.60
CA SER A 209 21.77 6.71 -0.47
C SER A 209 21.11 5.82 0.57
N VAL A 210 19.96 6.22 1.09
CA VAL A 210 19.28 5.59 2.24
C VAL A 210 17.94 4.97 1.89
N ILE A 211 17.10 5.69 1.14
CA ILE A 211 15.80 5.18 0.70
C ILE A 211 16.04 4.28 -0.51
N GLU A 212 16.29 3.00 -0.26
CA GLU A 212 16.67 2.05 -1.31
C GLU A 212 15.45 1.57 -2.11
N ARG A 213 14.26 1.57 -1.50
CA ARG A 213 13.01 1.20 -2.16
C ARG A 213 11.88 2.12 -1.80
N ILE A 214 11.01 2.37 -2.78
CA ILE A 214 9.78 3.15 -2.60
C ILE A 214 8.62 2.38 -3.23
N PHE A 215 7.50 2.27 -2.50
CA PHE A 215 6.21 1.89 -3.06
C PHE A 215 5.23 3.04 -2.84
N LEU A 216 4.81 3.67 -3.93
CA LEU A 216 3.88 4.79 -3.91
C LEU A 216 2.55 4.35 -4.51
N THR A 217 1.44 4.57 -3.80
CA THR A 217 0.11 4.22 -4.29
C THR A 217 -0.96 5.24 -3.91
N GLY A 218 -2.01 5.27 -4.73
CA GLY A 218 -3.16 6.14 -4.60
C GLY A 218 -4.32 5.68 -5.48
N VAL A 219 -5.23 6.59 -5.75
CA VAL A 219 -6.41 6.35 -6.60
C VAL A 219 -6.24 6.93 -8.00
N SER A 220 -5.56 8.07 -8.11
CA SER A 220 -5.41 8.83 -9.36
C SER A 220 -3.95 9.12 -9.68
N PRO A 221 -3.52 9.01 -10.96
CA PRO A 221 -2.18 9.44 -11.39
C PRO A 221 -2.04 10.96 -11.54
N VAL A 222 -3.13 11.72 -11.53
CA VAL A 222 -3.16 13.17 -11.89
C VAL A 222 -2.21 14.01 -11.05
N THR A 223 -2.09 13.70 -9.77
CA THR A 223 -1.20 14.41 -8.85
C THR A 223 0.29 14.16 -9.16
N MET A 224 0.62 13.01 -9.76
CA MET A 224 2.01 12.68 -10.09
C MET A 224 2.55 13.56 -11.23
N ASP A 225 1.77 13.81 -12.26
CA ASP A 225 2.20 14.63 -13.41
C ASP A 225 2.56 16.05 -12.97
N ASP A 226 1.82 16.61 -12.02
CA ASP A 226 2.08 17.93 -11.44
C ASP A 226 3.24 17.95 -10.43
N LEU A 227 3.45 16.85 -9.72
CA LEU A 227 4.57 16.67 -8.77
C LEU A 227 5.86 16.25 -9.46
N THR A 228 5.80 15.72 -10.69
CA THR A 228 6.94 15.10 -11.40
C THR A 228 8.06 16.08 -11.74
N SER A 229 7.81 17.39 -11.79
CA SER A 229 8.92 18.35 -11.87
C SER A 229 9.87 18.27 -10.65
N GLY A 230 9.43 17.66 -9.55
CA GLY A 230 10.21 17.44 -8.32
C GLY A 230 10.48 15.96 -7.96
N PHE A 231 9.62 15.03 -8.40
CA PHE A 231 9.67 13.61 -8.02
C PHE A 231 9.51 12.66 -9.22
N ASN A 232 10.42 12.77 -10.18
CA ASN A 232 10.43 11.95 -11.40
C ASN A 232 11.25 10.66 -11.27
N ILE A 233 11.30 10.07 -10.08
CA ILE A 233 12.12 8.87 -9.81
C ILE A 233 11.31 7.58 -9.81
N ALA A 234 9.98 7.65 -9.69
CA ALA A 234 9.14 6.46 -9.60
C ALA A 234 8.60 6.05 -10.98
N ASP A 235 8.75 4.77 -11.30
CA ASP A 235 8.23 4.18 -12.54
C ASP A 235 6.78 3.76 -12.37
N ASN A 236 5.92 4.19 -13.29
CA ASN A 236 4.48 3.91 -13.27
C ASN A 236 4.15 2.56 -13.92
N TYR A 237 3.75 1.60 -13.10
CA TYR A 237 3.32 0.27 -13.52
C TYR A 237 1.81 0.06 -13.50
N SER A 238 1.01 1.12 -13.32
CA SER A 238 -0.46 1.01 -13.17
C SER A 238 -1.15 0.34 -14.36
N SER A 239 -0.65 0.56 -15.58
CA SER A 239 -1.16 -0.06 -16.81
C SER A 239 -0.34 -1.24 -17.32
N SER A 240 0.63 -1.71 -16.53
CA SER A 240 1.47 -2.86 -16.92
C SER A 240 0.69 -4.17 -16.86
N PRO A 241 0.72 -5.00 -17.94
CA PRO A 241 0.07 -6.32 -17.95
C PRO A 241 0.57 -7.26 -16.84
N ILE A 242 1.85 -7.15 -16.46
CA ILE A 242 2.48 -7.98 -15.42
C ILE A 242 1.78 -7.80 -14.08
N PHE A 243 1.28 -6.59 -13.79
CA PHE A 243 0.68 -6.22 -12.51
C PHE A 243 -0.84 -6.07 -12.58
N ASN A 244 -1.48 -6.45 -13.69
CA ASN A 244 -2.93 -6.35 -13.84
C ASN A 244 -3.68 -7.05 -12.69
N ASN A 245 -3.26 -8.25 -12.32
CA ASN A 245 -3.88 -9.10 -11.31
C ASN A 245 -3.21 -9.02 -9.92
N MET A 246 -2.33 -8.02 -9.69
CA MET A 246 -1.63 -7.86 -8.41
C MET A 246 -2.58 -7.52 -7.27
N MET A 247 -3.57 -6.69 -7.55
CA MET A 247 -4.63 -6.29 -6.60
C MET A 247 -5.99 -6.60 -7.20
N GLY A 248 -6.98 -6.85 -6.33
CA GLY A 248 -8.29 -7.33 -6.75
C GLY A 248 -8.32 -8.83 -7.03
N PHE A 249 -9.46 -9.31 -7.50
CA PHE A 249 -9.67 -10.72 -7.85
C PHE A 249 -9.97 -10.85 -9.34
N ASN A 250 -9.39 -11.83 -9.99
CA ASN A 250 -9.80 -12.26 -11.32
C ASN A 250 -10.94 -13.30 -11.22
N GLU A 251 -11.59 -13.61 -12.34
CA GLU A 251 -12.73 -14.53 -12.36
C GLU A 251 -12.35 -15.93 -11.83
N GLN A 252 -11.17 -16.43 -12.14
CA GLN A 252 -10.72 -17.75 -11.67
C GLN A 252 -10.55 -17.79 -10.15
N GLU A 253 -10.03 -16.71 -9.55
CA GLU A 253 -9.88 -16.59 -8.11
C GLU A 253 -11.23 -16.55 -7.39
N VAL A 254 -12.22 -15.87 -8.00
CA VAL A 254 -13.60 -15.83 -7.48
C VAL A 254 -14.26 -17.19 -7.62
N ARG A 255 -14.10 -17.91 -8.75
CA ARG A 255 -14.57 -19.28 -8.91
C ARG A 255 -14.03 -20.20 -7.82
N THR A 256 -12.71 -20.13 -7.59
CA THR A 256 -12.05 -20.91 -6.54
C THR A 256 -12.61 -20.58 -5.15
N LEU A 257 -12.90 -19.31 -4.87
CA LEU A 257 -13.55 -18.87 -3.63
C LEU A 257 -14.96 -19.48 -3.49
N ILE A 258 -15.78 -19.39 -4.53
CA ILE A 258 -17.15 -19.93 -4.53
C ILE A 258 -17.10 -21.46 -4.32
N ASP A 259 -16.27 -22.17 -5.07
CA ASP A 259 -16.15 -23.63 -4.98
C ASP A 259 -15.64 -24.06 -3.60
N TYR A 260 -14.75 -23.30 -2.97
CA TYR A 260 -14.34 -23.52 -1.59
C TYR A 260 -15.54 -23.48 -0.64
N TYR A 261 -16.38 -22.44 -0.70
CA TYR A 261 -17.54 -22.37 0.20
C TYR A 261 -18.64 -23.39 -0.16
N LYS A 262 -18.81 -23.75 -1.43
CA LYS A 262 -19.72 -24.82 -1.86
C LYS A 262 -19.31 -26.19 -1.32
N SER A 263 -18.04 -26.42 -1.08
CA SER A 263 -17.58 -27.68 -0.47
C SER A 263 -18.04 -27.85 1.00
N TYR A 264 -18.46 -26.76 1.65
CA TYR A 264 -18.95 -26.78 3.04
C TYR A 264 -20.46 -26.52 3.17
N ARG A 265 -21.06 -25.91 2.15
CA ARG A 265 -22.48 -25.55 2.13
C ARG A 265 -23.07 -25.78 0.75
N GLU A 266 -24.26 -26.34 0.73
CA GLU A 266 -25.06 -26.38 -0.47
C GLU A 266 -25.56 -24.95 -0.79
N LEU A 267 -25.18 -24.43 -1.96
CA LEU A 267 -25.67 -23.15 -2.45
C LEU A 267 -26.69 -23.42 -3.55
N PRO A 268 -27.78 -22.61 -3.64
CA PRO A 268 -28.87 -22.85 -4.57
C PRO A 268 -28.50 -22.69 -6.05
N HIS A 269 -27.32 -22.11 -6.34
CA HIS A 269 -26.86 -21.81 -7.69
C HIS A 269 -25.54 -22.53 -8.02
N THR A 270 -25.35 -22.83 -9.28
CA THR A 270 -24.05 -23.28 -9.80
C THR A 270 -23.00 -22.15 -9.72
N THR A 271 -21.73 -22.50 -9.81
CA THR A 271 -20.64 -21.49 -9.82
C THR A 271 -20.79 -20.54 -11.03
N ASP A 272 -21.20 -21.05 -12.21
CA ASP A 272 -21.43 -20.22 -13.40
C ASP A 272 -22.63 -19.26 -13.24
N GLU A 273 -23.72 -19.71 -12.63
CA GLU A 273 -24.86 -18.85 -12.31
C GLU A 273 -24.45 -17.74 -11.32
N LEU A 274 -23.71 -18.08 -10.26
CA LEU A 274 -23.23 -17.08 -9.30
C LEU A 274 -22.31 -16.05 -9.97
N ILE A 275 -21.38 -16.47 -10.80
CA ILE A 275 -20.53 -15.55 -11.57
C ILE A 275 -21.38 -14.65 -12.47
N THR A 276 -22.39 -15.19 -13.13
CA THR A 276 -23.29 -14.44 -14.02
C THR A 276 -24.09 -13.38 -13.22
N ILE A 277 -24.61 -13.76 -12.06
CA ILE A 277 -25.30 -12.84 -11.14
C ILE A 277 -24.38 -11.74 -10.62
N MET A 278 -23.14 -12.06 -10.32
CA MET A 278 -22.16 -11.12 -9.77
C MET A 278 -21.63 -10.12 -10.80
N LYS A 279 -21.47 -10.52 -12.07
CA LYS A 279 -20.86 -9.68 -13.12
C LYS A 279 -21.45 -8.27 -13.24
N PRO A 280 -22.76 -8.03 -13.24
CA PRO A 280 -23.32 -6.68 -13.33
C PRO A 280 -23.02 -5.77 -12.14
N TRP A 281 -22.70 -6.35 -10.98
CA TRP A 281 -22.42 -5.61 -9.74
C TRP A 281 -20.96 -5.30 -9.54
N TYR A 282 -20.09 -6.03 -10.22
CA TYR A 282 -18.67 -5.94 -10.14
C TYR A 282 -18.13 -5.58 -11.52
N ASP A 283 -18.09 -4.27 -11.82
CA ASP A 283 -17.59 -3.79 -13.10
C ASP A 283 -16.22 -4.39 -13.41
N ASN A 284 -16.10 -4.91 -14.60
CA ASN A 284 -14.89 -5.52 -15.11
C ASN A 284 -13.83 -4.44 -15.39
N TYR A 285 -13.00 -4.13 -14.41
CA TYR A 285 -11.88 -3.23 -14.60
C TYR A 285 -10.78 -3.94 -15.36
N CYS A 286 -10.32 -3.36 -16.45
CA CYS A 286 -9.12 -3.76 -17.16
C CYS A 286 -8.14 -2.59 -17.14
N PHE A 287 -7.00 -2.76 -16.51
CA PHE A 287 -6.01 -1.71 -16.36
C PHE A 287 -4.91 -1.77 -17.42
N ALA A 288 -4.81 -2.86 -18.17
CA ALA A 288 -3.80 -3.04 -19.20
C ALA A 288 -4.45 -3.32 -20.55
N MET A 289 -4.08 -2.57 -21.59
CA MET A 289 -4.66 -2.73 -22.94
C MET A 289 -4.55 -4.16 -23.48
N LYS A 290 -3.49 -4.90 -23.15
CA LYS A 290 -3.29 -6.29 -23.56
C LYS A 290 -4.04 -7.32 -22.72
N ALA A 291 -4.61 -6.90 -21.59
CA ALA A 291 -5.32 -7.76 -20.64
C ALA A 291 -6.86 -7.69 -20.78
N LEU A 292 -7.37 -7.17 -21.89
CA LEU A 292 -8.81 -7.08 -22.16
C LEU A 292 -9.57 -8.41 -22.06
N LYS A 293 -8.87 -9.53 -22.11
CA LYS A 293 -9.45 -10.88 -21.95
C LYS A 293 -9.46 -11.38 -20.50
N GLU A 294 -8.81 -10.66 -19.58
CA GLU A 294 -8.71 -11.02 -18.16
C GLU A 294 -9.10 -9.82 -17.29
N PRO A 295 -10.39 -9.47 -17.22
CA PRO A 295 -10.84 -8.39 -16.35
C PRO A 295 -10.60 -8.74 -14.89
N VAL A 296 -10.20 -7.73 -14.10
CA VAL A 296 -9.96 -7.84 -12.65
C VAL A 296 -10.96 -6.99 -11.94
N SER A 297 -11.97 -7.58 -11.31
CA SER A 297 -12.96 -6.74 -10.67
C SER A 297 -13.91 -7.37 -9.70
N TYR A 298 -13.59 -8.22 -8.88
CA TYR A 298 -14.51 -8.69 -7.85
C TYR A 298 -14.16 -8.09 -6.46
N THR A 299 -13.70 -6.85 -6.44
CA THR A 299 -13.23 -6.21 -5.20
C THR A 299 -14.36 -5.73 -4.29
N HIS A 300 -15.56 -5.61 -4.82
CA HIS A 300 -16.76 -5.16 -4.11
C HIS A 300 -17.66 -6.28 -3.58
N LEU A 301 -17.19 -7.48 -3.36
CA LEU A 301 -17.90 -8.50 -2.58
C LEU A 301 -18.40 -7.98 -1.21
N ARG A 302 -18.04 -6.73 -0.89
CA ARG A 302 -18.37 -6.05 0.36
C ARG A 302 -19.53 -5.08 0.32
N ALA A 303 -19.94 -4.57 -0.85
CA ALA A 303 -20.82 -3.41 -0.89
C ALA A 303 -22.29 -3.73 -0.66
N HIS A 304 -22.71 -4.97 -0.81
CA HIS A 304 -24.13 -5.38 -0.77
C HIS A 304 -24.51 -6.33 0.35
N GLU A 305 -23.61 -6.71 1.26
CA GLU A 305 -23.98 -7.50 2.44
C GLU A 305 -24.67 -6.70 3.55
N THR A 306 -24.82 -5.40 3.40
CA THR A 306 -25.56 -4.56 4.35
C THR A 306 -27.03 -4.45 3.99
N GLY A 307 -27.70 -5.52 3.78
CA GLY A 307 -29.12 -5.41 3.64
C GLY A 307 -29.79 -6.54 2.89
N ARG A 308 -30.22 -7.50 3.66
CA ARG A 308 -31.34 -8.43 3.37
C ARG A 308 -31.19 -9.33 2.13
N ASN A 309 -31.13 -10.61 2.42
CA ASN A 309 -31.36 -11.75 1.54
C ASN A 309 -30.15 -12.24 0.72
N LEU A 310 -29.35 -13.04 1.36
CA LEU A 310 -28.96 -14.37 0.84
C LEU A 310 -29.19 -15.41 1.94
#